data_36378f67dbcac7ec0ecd211a946ebae2
#
_entry.id   36378f67dbcac7ec0ecd211a946ebae2
#
_cell.length_a   1.000
_cell.length_b   1.000
_cell.length_c   1.000
_cell.angle_alpha   90.00
_cell.angle_beta   90.00
_cell.angle_gamma   90.00
#
_symmetry.space_group_name_H-M   'P 1'
#
loop_
_entity.id
_entity.type
_entity.pdbx_description
1 polymer ?
#
loop_
_entity_poly.entity_id
_entity_poly.type
_entity_poly.pdbx_seq_one_letter_code
_entity_poly.pdbx_strand_id
1 'polypeptide(L)'
;MTAEDSTRFKRAQWRFILCSMIAYAFFYITRKNLSMAQPEMLERGVITKEALGTILTVHGVLYGVSRFVNGFWADKLNGRIFMTIGLALSALMNFLFGCTSLTVLFAAFWIVNGWTQGMGFPPCAKMLTHWIHPKELATKMSIWNTSHSFGSAMALGLCSMLFALGMGWRWCFYVPAALAGLAAVFCFFCVKDGPHEDGLPELDLSDVRGKADGAERTVTDADRRRLVYRNHVIWLCALANFFVYVVRFGFLDWGPTFLKEYKGIDVSKGGLMIIAFELAAVVGTIFAGWITDKLFAGRGVRTCVFCMLFAGLCALGFWYLPNGAPIWQATLLLMGTGFFIYGPQALIGIVAAQQATNDAAAMANGFMGIMGYAATTVSGVGIALISKYLGWNAALLSIGGFALIGMVFFLFAWNAQATGYKKASA
;
A
#
# COMPACT_ATOMS: atom_id res chain seq x y z
N MET A 1 13.85 -35.05 -1.22
CA MET A 1 13.55 -34.70 0.19
C MET A 1 12.83 -35.88 0.84
N THR A 2 13.23 -36.28 2.05
CA THR A 2 12.45 -37.23 2.84
C THR A 2 11.11 -36.63 3.29
N ALA A 3 10.14 -37.48 3.71
CA ALA A 3 8.85 -36.96 4.21
C ALA A 3 9.04 -36.09 5.47
N GLU A 4 10.04 -36.39 6.29
CA GLU A 4 10.39 -35.60 7.47
C GLU A 4 10.99 -34.23 7.11
N ASP A 5 11.91 -34.22 6.12
CA ASP A 5 12.49 -32.97 5.60
C ASP A 5 11.40 -32.04 4.99
N SER A 6 10.44 -32.61 4.27
CA SER A 6 9.31 -31.88 3.70
C SER A 6 8.44 -31.21 4.78
N THR A 7 8.18 -31.92 5.88
CA THR A 7 7.40 -31.39 7.00
C THR A 7 8.17 -30.29 7.74
N ARG A 8 9.47 -30.47 7.96
CA ARG A 8 10.36 -29.49 8.59
C ARG A 8 10.46 -28.23 7.72
N PHE A 9 10.60 -28.39 6.41
CA PHE A 9 10.63 -27.27 5.45
C PHE A 9 9.33 -26.46 5.48
N LYS A 10 8.17 -27.12 5.43
CA LYS A 10 6.86 -26.44 5.48
C LYS A 10 6.67 -25.66 6.78
N ARG A 11 7.10 -26.18 7.93
CA ARG A 11 7.05 -25.44 9.21
C ARG A 11 7.95 -24.21 9.18
N ALA A 12 9.18 -24.33 8.69
CA ALA A 12 10.12 -23.22 8.57
C ALA A 12 9.60 -22.15 7.58
N GLN A 13 9.02 -22.57 6.46
CA GLN A 13 8.39 -21.67 5.48
C GLN A 13 7.26 -20.84 6.09
N TRP A 14 6.33 -21.47 6.82
CA TRP A 14 5.24 -20.73 7.47
C TRP A 14 5.74 -19.83 8.60
N ARG A 15 6.73 -20.30 9.36
CA ARG A 15 7.41 -19.46 10.37
C ARG A 15 7.99 -18.21 9.71
N PHE A 16 8.72 -18.35 8.61
CA PHE A 16 9.28 -17.24 7.84
C PHE A 16 8.17 -16.29 7.36
N ILE A 17 7.09 -16.81 6.74
CA ILE A 17 5.97 -16.00 6.25
C ILE A 17 5.39 -15.17 7.41
N LEU A 18 5.05 -15.80 8.53
CA LEU A 18 4.46 -15.10 9.67
C LEU A 18 5.41 -14.09 10.31
N CYS A 19 6.69 -14.44 10.51
CA CYS A 19 7.66 -13.51 11.08
C CYS A 19 7.90 -12.29 10.18
N SER A 20 8.01 -12.50 8.87
CA SER A 20 8.18 -11.40 7.92
C SER A 20 6.90 -10.55 7.77
N MET A 21 5.70 -11.14 7.87
CA MET A 21 4.43 -10.40 7.94
C MET A 21 4.37 -9.49 9.17
N ILE A 22 4.74 -10.02 10.34
CA ILE A 22 4.79 -9.24 11.59
C ILE A 22 5.78 -8.09 11.43
N ALA A 23 7.02 -8.37 11.03
CA ALA A 23 8.03 -7.33 10.85
C ALA A 23 7.58 -6.26 9.83
N TYR A 24 6.95 -6.66 8.72
CA TYR A 24 6.45 -5.72 7.73
C TYR A 24 5.26 -4.88 8.22
N ALA A 25 4.39 -5.44 9.05
CA ALA A 25 3.29 -4.70 9.67
C ALA A 25 3.82 -3.52 10.53
N PHE A 26 4.96 -3.67 11.20
CA PHE A 26 5.57 -2.61 11.99
C PHE A 26 6.13 -1.44 11.16
N PHE A 27 6.46 -1.63 9.89
CA PHE A 27 6.72 -0.50 8.99
C PHE A 27 5.47 0.39 8.83
N TYR A 28 4.27 -0.20 8.78
CA TYR A 28 3.04 0.57 8.70
C TYR A 28 2.68 1.29 9.99
N ILE A 29 3.06 0.74 11.15
CA ILE A 29 2.86 1.40 12.44
C ILE A 29 3.63 2.73 12.50
N THR A 30 4.87 2.77 11.99
CA THR A 30 5.72 3.97 11.93
C THR A 30 5.45 4.86 10.73
N ARG A 31 4.45 4.53 9.90
CA ARG A 31 4.05 5.30 8.73
C ARG A 31 2.67 5.92 8.87
N LYS A 32 1.71 5.19 9.44
CA LYS A 32 0.30 5.61 9.53
C LYS A 32 -0.05 6.35 10.82
N ASN A 33 0.83 6.34 11.80
CA ASN A 33 0.67 7.08 13.04
C ASN A 33 0.56 8.60 12.84
N LEU A 34 1.25 9.19 11.84
CA LEU A 34 1.15 10.62 11.55
C LEU A 34 -0.28 11.04 11.25
N SER A 35 -1.04 10.25 10.47
CA SER A 35 -2.43 10.60 10.12
C SER A 35 -3.33 10.77 11.34
N MET A 36 -3.06 10.01 12.42
CA MET A 36 -3.78 10.14 13.69
C MET A 36 -3.31 11.33 14.53
N ALA A 37 -2.03 11.69 14.46
CA ALA A 37 -1.47 12.82 15.20
C ALA A 37 -1.85 14.19 14.57
N GLN A 38 -2.11 14.24 13.27
CA GLN A 38 -2.37 15.45 12.48
C GLN A 38 -3.44 16.37 13.09
N PRO A 39 -4.64 15.87 13.49
CA PRO A 39 -5.69 16.75 13.98
C PRO A 39 -5.25 17.57 15.20
N GLU A 40 -4.56 16.94 16.15
CA GLU A 40 -4.10 17.64 17.36
C GLU A 40 -2.88 18.53 17.08
N MET A 41 -1.98 18.12 16.17
CA MET A 41 -0.85 18.96 15.75
C MET A 41 -1.33 20.25 15.07
N LEU A 42 -2.37 20.17 14.23
CA LEU A 42 -2.99 21.32 13.57
C LEU A 42 -3.72 22.22 14.59
N GLU A 43 -4.52 21.64 15.48
CA GLU A 43 -5.27 22.36 16.52
C GLU A 43 -4.34 23.13 17.47
N ARG A 44 -3.20 22.53 17.85
CA ARG A 44 -2.18 23.16 18.70
C ARG A 44 -1.27 24.14 17.95
N GLY A 45 -1.46 24.32 16.64
CA GLY A 45 -0.61 25.20 15.81
C GLY A 45 0.84 24.74 15.70
N VAL A 46 1.13 23.44 15.95
CA VAL A 46 2.49 22.87 15.87
C VAL A 46 2.97 22.81 14.43
N ILE A 47 2.04 22.63 13.48
CA ILE A 47 2.29 22.57 12.05
C ILE A 47 1.12 23.18 11.28
N THR A 48 1.37 23.74 10.08
CA THR A 48 0.32 24.21 9.19
C THR A 48 -0.15 23.11 8.23
N LYS A 49 -1.36 23.23 7.68
CA LYS A 49 -1.89 22.26 6.69
C LYS A 49 -1.01 22.15 5.46
N GLU A 50 -0.46 23.26 4.99
CA GLU A 50 0.42 23.28 3.81
C GLU A 50 1.73 22.56 4.07
N ALA A 51 2.37 22.83 5.22
CA ALA A 51 3.59 22.16 5.62
C ALA A 51 3.36 20.65 5.75
N LEU A 52 2.25 20.27 6.38
CA LEU A 52 1.84 18.87 6.53
C LEU A 52 1.59 18.20 5.17
N GLY A 53 0.80 18.84 4.30
CA GLY A 53 0.54 18.34 2.95
C GLY A 53 1.81 18.20 2.12
N THR A 54 2.75 19.15 2.25
CA THR A 54 4.08 19.08 1.61
C THR A 54 4.89 17.90 2.14
N ILE A 55 4.92 17.70 3.46
CA ILE A 55 5.60 16.57 4.11
C ILE A 55 5.03 15.23 3.61
N LEU A 56 3.70 15.10 3.54
CA LEU A 56 3.03 13.90 3.03
C LEU A 56 3.36 13.63 1.56
N THR A 57 3.37 14.69 0.74
CA THR A 57 3.73 14.60 -0.68
C THR A 57 5.16 14.14 -0.87
N VAL A 58 6.12 14.82 -0.26
CA VAL A 58 7.55 14.50 -0.39
C VAL A 58 7.82 13.09 0.14
N HIS A 59 7.24 12.72 1.28
CA HIS A 59 7.33 11.36 1.83
C HIS A 59 6.83 10.31 0.82
N GLY A 60 5.65 10.54 0.22
CA GLY A 60 5.04 9.58 -0.72
C GLY A 60 5.85 9.41 -2.00
N VAL A 61 6.30 10.53 -2.61
CA VAL A 61 7.16 10.50 -3.80
C VAL A 61 8.49 9.81 -3.47
N LEU A 62 9.12 10.20 -2.37
CA LEU A 62 10.42 9.65 -1.97
C LEU A 62 10.32 8.16 -1.61
N TYR A 63 9.22 7.73 -0.99
CA TYR A 63 8.94 6.32 -0.76
C TYR A 63 8.87 5.54 -2.08
N GLY A 64 8.20 6.08 -3.10
CA GLY A 64 8.14 5.47 -4.43
C GLY A 64 9.53 5.30 -5.06
N VAL A 65 10.34 6.36 -5.04
CA VAL A 65 11.74 6.35 -5.52
C VAL A 65 12.59 5.38 -4.69
N SER A 66 12.50 5.46 -3.38
CA SER A 66 13.22 4.60 -2.44
C SER A 66 12.91 3.12 -2.68
N ARG A 67 11.65 2.77 -2.87
CA ARG A 67 11.25 1.38 -3.15
C ARG A 67 11.92 0.82 -4.41
N PHE A 68 12.06 1.65 -5.43
CA PHE A 68 12.75 1.28 -6.67
C PHE A 68 14.25 1.11 -6.45
N VAL A 69 14.91 2.11 -5.85
CA VAL A 69 16.36 2.08 -5.59
C VAL A 69 16.73 0.96 -4.62
N ASN A 70 15.99 0.82 -3.53
CA ASN A 70 16.21 -0.24 -2.54
C ASN A 70 15.93 -1.63 -3.09
N GLY A 71 15.17 -1.78 -4.19
CA GLY A 71 15.03 -3.03 -4.91
C GLY A 71 16.37 -3.57 -5.39
N PHE A 72 17.20 -2.72 -6.04
CA PHE A 72 18.54 -3.12 -6.49
C PHE A 72 19.49 -3.51 -5.35
N TRP A 73 19.35 -2.83 -4.19
CA TRP A 73 20.19 -3.14 -3.03
C TRP A 73 19.71 -4.40 -2.31
N ALA A 74 18.41 -4.61 -2.26
CA ALA A 74 17.82 -5.82 -1.68
C ALA A 74 18.26 -7.09 -2.42
N ASP A 75 18.42 -7.03 -3.75
CA ASP A 75 18.91 -8.16 -4.55
C ASP A 75 20.35 -8.56 -4.20
N LYS A 76 21.18 -7.59 -3.79
CA LYS A 76 22.61 -7.80 -3.51
C LYS A 76 22.92 -8.05 -2.05
N LEU A 77 22.06 -7.62 -1.14
CA LEU A 77 22.27 -7.66 0.30
C LEU A 77 21.44 -8.79 0.93
N ASN A 78 21.81 -9.19 2.15
CA ASN A 78 20.98 -10.08 2.96
C ASN A 78 19.66 -9.36 3.33
N GLY A 79 18.53 -9.93 2.89
CA GLY A 79 17.21 -9.32 3.02
C GLY A 79 16.79 -9.10 4.47
N ARG A 80 17.15 -10.02 5.38
CA ARG A 80 16.92 -9.91 6.81
C ARG A 80 17.59 -8.67 7.40
N ILE A 81 18.91 -8.52 7.14
CA ILE A 81 19.70 -7.41 7.68
C ILE A 81 19.19 -6.09 7.11
N PHE A 82 18.92 -6.05 5.80
CA PHE A 82 18.44 -4.85 5.11
C PHE A 82 17.09 -4.38 5.65
N MET A 83 16.15 -5.29 5.84
CA MET A 83 14.85 -5.02 6.44
C MET A 83 14.97 -4.56 7.89
N THR A 84 15.84 -5.20 8.67
CA THR A 84 16.10 -4.83 10.08
C THR A 84 16.62 -3.41 10.20
N ILE A 85 17.59 -3.01 9.37
CA ILE A 85 18.14 -1.65 9.33
C ILE A 85 17.04 -0.65 8.97
N GLY A 86 16.24 -0.94 7.95
CA GLY A 86 15.12 -0.08 7.53
C GLY A 86 14.13 0.17 8.67
N LEU A 87 13.78 -0.89 9.40
CA LEU A 87 12.83 -0.79 10.53
C LEU A 87 13.42 -0.05 11.73
N ALA A 88 14.70 -0.32 12.07
CA ALA A 88 15.40 0.38 13.15
C ALA A 88 15.55 1.89 12.86
N LEU A 89 15.93 2.26 11.63
CA LEU A 89 16.01 3.66 11.22
C LEU A 89 14.62 4.32 11.21
N SER A 90 13.57 3.61 10.77
CA SER A 90 12.20 4.11 10.82
C SER A 90 11.74 4.36 12.25
N ALA A 91 12.08 3.47 13.19
CA ALA A 91 11.83 3.65 14.62
C ALA A 91 12.56 4.89 15.17
N LEU A 92 13.84 5.05 14.84
CA LEU A 92 14.63 6.22 15.24
C LEU A 92 14.03 7.53 14.71
N MET A 93 13.66 7.58 13.42
CA MET A 93 13.06 8.78 12.84
C MET A 93 11.72 9.13 13.48
N ASN A 94 10.91 8.15 13.83
CA ASN A 94 9.67 8.37 14.56
C ASN A 94 9.93 8.91 15.97
N PHE A 95 10.88 8.35 16.70
CA PHE A 95 11.26 8.85 18.02
C PHE A 95 11.70 10.32 17.96
N LEU A 96 12.62 10.65 17.05
CA LEU A 96 13.11 12.02 16.84
C LEU A 96 12.01 12.99 16.42
N PHE A 97 11.06 12.54 15.61
CA PHE A 97 9.88 13.33 15.22
C PHE A 97 9.05 13.71 16.46
N GLY A 98 8.83 12.79 17.37
CA GLY A 98 8.12 13.06 18.63
C GLY A 98 8.86 14.02 19.56
N CYS A 99 10.20 14.09 19.48
CA CYS A 99 11.02 14.95 20.35
C CYS A 99 11.08 16.43 19.90
N THR A 100 10.69 16.74 18.66
CA THR A 100 10.79 18.10 18.13
C THR A 100 9.45 18.84 18.08
N SER A 101 9.50 20.15 17.84
CA SER A 101 8.36 21.02 17.50
C SER A 101 8.69 21.89 16.29
N LEU A 102 9.85 21.73 15.65
CA LEU A 102 10.29 22.53 14.52
C LEU A 102 9.83 21.88 13.21
N THR A 103 9.06 22.59 12.41
CA THR A 103 8.51 22.11 11.12
C THR A 103 9.59 21.57 10.18
N VAL A 104 10.76 22.21 10.15
CA VAL A 104 11.90 21.77 9.30
C VAL A 104 12.41 20.39 9.75
N LEU A 105 12.49 20.13 11.05
CA LEU A 105 12.90 18.84 11.59
C LEU A 105 11.81 17.78 11.38
N PHE A 106 10.53 18.14 11.48
CA PHE A 106 9.43 17.25 11.09
C PHE A 106 9.59 16.79 9.63
N ALA A 107 9.85 17.73 8.72
CA ALA A 107 10.08 17.41 7.32
C ALA A 107 11.31 16.50 7.15
N ALA A 108 12.45 16.84 7.76
CA ALA A 108 13.69 16.08 7.65
C ALA A 108 13.50 14.63 8.14
N PHE A 109 12.96 14.44 9.34
CA PHE A 109 12.76 13.11 9.90
C PHE A 109 11.72 12.29 9.11
N TRP A 110 10.64 12.93 8.62
CA TRP A 110 9.62 12.22 7.85
C TRP A 110 10.08 11.88 6.43
N ILE A 111 10.94 12.70 5.84
CA ILE A 111 11.61 12.42 4.56
C ILE A 111 12.54 11.21 4.69
N VAL A 112 13.39 11.18 5.72
CA VAL A 112 14.24 10.02 5.98
C VAL A 112 13.40 8.78 6.29
N ASN A 113 12.33 8.91 7.07
CA ASN A 113 11.38 7.82 7.31
C ASN A 113 10.79 7.30 5.98
N GLY A 114 10.42 8.18 5.06
CA GLY A 114 9.94 7.80 3.72
C GLY A 114 10.94 6.95 2.95
N TRP A 115 12.23 7.29 3.03
CA TRP A 115 13.29 6.49 2.44
C TRP A 115 13.41 5.11 3.11
N THR A 116 13.45 5.05 4.43
CA THR A 116 13.61 3.79 5.18
C THR A 116 12.41 2.86 5.04
N GLN A 117 11.21 3.41 4.86
CA GLN A 117 9.99 2.64 4.56
C GLN A 117 10.11 1.84 3.25
N GLY A 118 10.84 2.36 2.24
CA GLY A 118 11.11 1.66 0.99
C GLY A 118 12.05 0.44 1.15
N MET A 119 12.70 0.28 2.30
CA MET A 119 13.55 -0.89 2.62
C MET A 119 12.75 -2.10 3.13
N GLY A 120 11.44 -1.99 3.30
CA GLY A 120 10.60 -3.08 3.84
C GLY A 120 10.16 -4.09 2.78
N PHE A 121 9.48 -3.65 1.72
CA PHE A 121 8.87 -4.53 0.73
C PHE A 121 9.86 -5.29 -0.17
N PRO A 122 10.88 -4.65 -0.81
CA PRO A 122 11.75 -5.33 -1.76
C PRO A 122 12.48 -6.54 -1.17
N PRO A 123 13.12 -6.46 0.02
CA PRO A 123 13.77 -7.62 0.61
C PRO A 123 12.77 -8.74 0.95
N CYS A 124 11.56 -8.41 1.41
CA CYS A 124 10.53 -9.41 1.64
C CYS A 124 10.12 -10.14 0.37
N ALA A 125 9.92 -9.39 -0.74
CA ALA A 125 9.57 -9.99 -2.03
C ALA A 125 10.66 -10.95 -2.51
N LYS A 126 11.95 -10.59 -2.37
CA LYS A 126 13.08 -11.48 -2.66
C LYS A 126 13.06 -12.72 -1.75
N MET A 127 13.02 -12.53 -0.44
CA MET A 127 13.03 -13.65 0.51
C MET A 127 11.86 -14.63 0.27
N LEU A 128 10.65 -14.11 -0.07
CA LEU A 128 9.51 -14.96 -0.41
C LEU A 128 9.81 -15.91 -1.59
N THR A 129 10.58 -15.47 -2.59
CA THR A 129 10.96 -16.34 -3.71
C THR A 129 11.99 -17.39 -3.35
N HIS A 130 12.78 -17.21 -2.28
CA HIS A 130 13.68 -18.22 -1.75
C HIS A 130 12.95 -19.31 -0.95
N TRP A 131 11.84 -18.96 -0.32
CA TRP A 131 11.08 -19.84 0.55
C TRP A 131 9.89 -20.53 -0.11
N ILE A 132 9.37 -19.97 -1.22
CA ILE A 132 8.09 -20.39 -1.80
C ILE A 132 8.28 -20.80 -3.25
N HIS A 133 7.82 -22.01 -3.57
CA HIS A 133 7.85 -22.53 -4.92
C HIS A 133 6.95 -21.66 -5.85
N PRO A 134 7.35 -21.38 -7.11
CA PRO A 134 6.60 -20.51 -8.04
C PRO A 134 5.13 -20.88 -8.21
N LYS A 135 4.78 -22.18 -8.12
CA LYS A 135 3.39 -22.66 -8.21
C LYS A 135 2.48 -22.19 -7.07
N GLU A 136 3.06 -21.87 -5.90
CA GLU A 136 2.34 -21.45 -4.69
C GLU A 136 2.60 -19.98 -4.34
N LEU A 137 3.51 -19.33 -5.07
CA LEU A 137 4.00 -17.98 -4.75
C LEU A 137 2.87 -16.95 -4.77
N ALA A 138 2.00 -17.00 -5.78
CA ALA A 138 0.91 -16.03 -5.92
C ALA A 138 -0.03 -16.05 -4.70
N THR A 139 -0.46 -17.23 -4.27
CA THR A 139 -1.37 -17.39 -3.13
C THR A 139 -0.71 -16.96 -1.83
N LYS A 140 0.51 -17.46 -1.55
CA LYS A 140 1.22 -17.16 -0.30
C LYS A 140 1.65 -15.70 -0.22
N MET A 141 2.03 -15.09 -1.35
CA MET A 141 2.35 -13.67 -1.44
C MET A 141 1.09 -12.80 -1.22
N SER A 142 -0.06 -13.24 -1.70
CA SER A 142 -1.34 -12.55 -1.42
C SER A 142 -1.68 -12.58 0.07
N ILE A 143 -1.49 -13.72 0.73
CA ILE A 143 -1.66 -13.84 2.19
C ILE A 143 -0.66 -12.92 2.89
N TRP A 144 0.63 -12.97 2.51
CA TRP A 144 1.66 -12.12 3.09
C TRP A 144 1.33 -10.63 2.93
N ASN A 145 0.79 -10.25 1.79
CA ASN A 145 0.45 -8.85 1.48
C ASN A 145 -0.63 -8.27 2.40
N THR A 146 -1.47 -9.10 3.04
CA THR A 146 -2.47 -8.61 4.02
C THR A 146 -1.82 -7.94 5.24
N SER A 147 -0.54 -8.20 5.50
CA SER A 147 0.22 -7.60 6.60
C SER A 147 0.23 -6.07 6.59
N HIS A 148 0.15 -5.45 5.40
CA HIS A 148 0.10 -4.00 5.30
C HIS A 148 -1.22 -3.41 5.85
N SER A 149 -2.37 -4.06 5.61
CA SER A 149 -3.66 -3.62 6.15
C SER A 149 -3.75 -3.85 7.65
N PHE A 150 -3.24 -4.98 8.14
CA PHE A 150 -3.12 -5.23 9.58
C PHE A 150 -2.21 -4.18 10.24
N GLY A 151 -1.05 -3.87 9.65
CA GLY A 151 -0.15 -2.84 10.17
C GLY A 151 -0.78 -1.45 10.21
N SER A 152 -1.53 -1.07 9.16
CA SER A 152 -2.30 0.17 9.14
C SER A 152 -3.36 0.20 10.25
N ALA A 153 -4.16 -0.85 10.38
CA ALA A 153 -5.19 -0.96 11.41
C ALA A 153 -4.59 -0.91 12.83
N MET A 154 -3.46 -1.59 13.04
CA MET A 154 -2.71 -1.54 14.31
C MET A 154 -2.22 -0.12 14.63
N ALA A 155 -1.67 0.61 13.66
CA ALA A 155 -1.22 1.99 13.85
C ALA A 155 -2.37 2.90 14.28
N LEU A 156 -3.50 2.82 13.56
CA LEU A 156 -4.69 3.62 13.83
C LEU A 156 -5.31 3.26 15.18
N GLY A 157 -5.44 1.96 15.49
CA GLY A 157 -5.97 1.47 16.76
C GLY A 157 -5.13 1.85 17.96
N LEU A 158 -3.81 1.70 17.85
CA LEU A 158 -2.85 2.10 18.87
C LEU A 158 -2.97 3.59 19.18
N CYS A 159 -2.92 4.44 18.14
CA CYS A 159 -3.04 5.89 18.33
C CYS A 159 -4.42 6.29 18.85
N SER A 160 -5.52 5.65 18.37
CA SER A 160 -6.87 5.88 18.90
C SER A 160 -6.94 5.57 20.40
N MET A 161 -6.33 4.48 20.83
CA MET A 161 -6.26 4.10 22.26
C MET A 161 -5.45 5.11 23.06
N LEU A 162 -4.30 5.57 22.55
CA LEU A 162 -3.48 6.60 23.22
C LEU A 162 -4.27 7.91 23.41
N PHE A 163 -5.01 8.35 22.41
CA PHE A 163 -5.87 9.52 22.54
C PHE A 163 -7.04 9.30 23.53
N ALA A 164 -7.65 8.11 23.52
CA ALA A 164 -8.70 7.77 24.47
C ALA A 164 -8.19 7.78 25.95
N LEU A 165 -6.89 7.49 26.16
CA LEU A 165 -6.23 7.60 27.45
C LEU A 165 -5.78 9.03 27.79
N GLY A 166 -6.11 10.03 26.99
CA GLY A 166 -5.75 11.43 27.19
C GLY A 166 -4.28 11.76 26.86
N MET A 167 -3.59 10.87 26.16
CA MET A 167 -2.20 11.10 25.74
C MET A 167 -2.17 12.01 24.51
N GLY A 168 -1.24 12.97 24.47
CA GLY A 168 -1.09 13.89 23.35
C GLY A 168 -0.41 13.27 22.12
N TRP A 169 -0.42 13.99 21.00
CA TRP A 169 0.07 13.55 19.69
C TRP A 169 1.49 12.96 19.68
N ARG A 170 2.38 13.40 20.60
CA ARG A 170 3.76 12.88 20.70
C ARG A 170 3.81 11.39 21.00
N TRP A 171 2.87 10.89 21.78
CA TRP A 171 2.79 9.48 22.13
C TRP A 171 2.46 8.61 20.91
N CYS A 172 1.79 9.17 19.88
CA CYS A 172 1.61 8.52 18.59
C CYS A 172 2.93 8.31 17.82
N PHE A 173 4.04 8.84 18.31
CA PHE A 173 5.38 8.60 17.76
C PHE A 173 6.25 7.80 18.72
N TYR A 174 6.24 8.09 20.01
CA TYR A 174 7.09 7.37 21.00
C TYR A 174 6.72 5.89 21.10
N VAL A 175 5.45 5.58 21.26
CA VAL A 175 5.00 4.18 21.42
C VAL A 175 5.23 3.38 20.12
N PRO A 176 4.82 3.85 18.93
CA PRO A 176 5.18 3.20 17.67
C PRO A 176 6.68 3.04 17.45
N ALA A 177 7.50 4.02 17.84
CA ALA A 177 8.95 3.94 17.72
C ALA A 177 9.52 2.82 18.61
N ALA A 178 9.11 2.74 19.88
CA ALA A 178 9.53 1.67 20.79
C ALA A 178 9.13 0.29 20.26
N LEU A 179 7.88 0.14 19.81
CA LEU A 179 7.39 -1.12 19.26
C LEU A 179 8.12 -1.52 17.97
N ALA A 180 8.39 -0.56 17.07
CA ALA A 180 9.15 -0.81 15.84
C ALA A 180 10.62 -1.15 16.13
N GLY A 181 11.22 -0.56 17.17
CA GLY A 181 12.55 -0.93 17.65
C GLY A 181 12.60 -2.38 18.14
N LEU A 182 11.61 -2.81 18.94
CA LEU A 182 11.46 -4.21 19.35
C LEU A 182 11.22 -5.13 18.15
N ALA A 183 10.42 -4.69 17.18
CA ALA A 183 10.18 -5.44 15.96
C ALA A 183 11.42 -5.54 15.07
N ALA A 184 12.33 -4.55 15.08
CA ALA A 184 13.63 -4.65 14.42
C ALA A 184 14.49 -5.74 15.04
N VAL A 185 14.55 -5.82 16.37
CA VAL A 185 15.23 -6.92 17.09
C VAL A 185 14.58 -8.27 16.76
N PHE A 186 13.25 -8.35 16.79
CA PHE A 186 12.51 -9.54 16.39
C PHE A 186 12.82 -9.94 14.94
N CYS A 187 12.83 -8.98 13.99
CA CYS A 187 13.16 -9.22 12.60
C CYS A 187 14.56 -9.83 12.44
N PHE A 188 15.55 -9.29 13.14
CA PHE A 188 16.93 -9.78 13.10
C PHE A 188 17.08 -11.24 13.52
N PHE A 189 16.38 -11.68 14.58
CA PHE A 189 16.49 -13.04 15.11
C PHE A 189 15.54 -14.05 14.44
N CYS A 190 14.32 -13.62 14.09
CA CYS A 190 13.24 -14.53 13.68
C CYS A 190 13.05 -14.63 12.16
N VAL A 191 13.37 -13.57 11.39
CA VAL A 191 13.31 -13.62 9.93
C VAL A 191 14.60 -14.27 9.40
N LYS A 192 14.48 -15.12 8.38
CA LYS A 192 15.59 -15.80 7.72
C LYS A 192 15.62 -15.46 6.24
N ASP A 193 16.79 -15.12 5.69
CA ASP A 193 16.94 -14.72 4.28
C ASP A 193 16.58 -15.87 3.32
N GLY A 194 16.91 -17.08 3.70
CA GLY A 194 16.60 -18.29 2.91
C GLY A 194 16.65 -19.56 3.75
N PRO A 195 16.24 -20.70 3.16
CA PRO A 195 16.23 -22.01 3.82
C PRO A 195 17.60 -22.44 4.35
N HIS A 196 18.68 -22.04 3.68
CA HIS A 196 20.07 -22.34 4.07
C HIS A 196 20.43 -21.85 5.47
N GLU A 197 19.85 -20.73 5.94
CA GLU A 197 20.07 -20.22 7.31
C GLU A 197 19.46 -21.11 8.41
N ASP A 198 18.53 -21.99 8.05
CA ASP A 198 17.93 -23.00 8.92
C ASP A 198 18.52 -24.41 8.68
N GLY A 199 19.58 -24.51 7.87
CA GLY A 199 20.19 -25.79 7.48
C GLY A 199 19.28 -26.67 6.62
N LEU A 200 18.35 -26.03 5.89
CA LEU A 200 17.42 -26.70 4.99
C LEU A 200 17.92 -26.59 3.53
N PRO A 201 17.63 -27.58 2.68
CA PRO A 201 17.96 -27.50 1.27
C PRO A 201 17.22 -26.35 0.59
N GLU A 202 17.83 -25.78 -0.45
CA GLU A 202 17.18 -24.81 -1.30
C GLU A 202 16.00 -25.44 -2.06
N LEU A 203 15.10 -24.59 -2.56
CA LEU A 203 13.96 -25.05 -3.35
C LEU A 203 14.42 -25.76 -4.61
N ASP A 204 13.90 -26.94 -4.84
CA ASP A 204 14.05 -27.65 -6.11
C ASP A 204 13.16 -26.96 -7.17
N LEU A 205 13.80 -26.33 -8.14
CA LEU A 205 13.17 -25.64 -9.25
C LEU A 205 13.33 -26.41 -10.58
N SER A 206 13.75 -27.66 -10.54
CA SER A 206 14.00 -28.49 -11.73
C SER A 206 12.75 -28.65 -12.61
N ASP A 207 11.57 -28.70 -11.99
CA ASP A 207 10.28 -28.82 -12.68
C ASP A 207 9.82 -27.49 -13.37
N VAL A 208 10.44 -26.37 -13.00
CA VAL A 208 10.17 -25.05 -13.60
C VAL A 208 11.24 -24.70 -14.63
N ARG A 209 12.53 -25.03 -14.35
CA ARG A 209 13.66 -24.81 -15.26
C ARG A 209 13.65 -25.73 -16.48
N GLY A 210 13.22 -26.97 -16.32
CA GLY A 210 13.17 -27.96 -17.43
C GLY A 210 12.17 -27.64 -18.57
N LYS A 211 11.34 -26.60 -18.41
CA LYS A 211 10.45 -26.07 -19.48
C LYS A 211 11.01 -24.84 -20.17
N ALA A 212 12.14 -24.31 -19.71
CA ALA A 212 12.75 -23.10 -20.27
C ALA A 212 13.77 -23.39 -21.40
N ASP A 213 14.16 -24.66 -21.62
CA ASP A 213 15.16 -25.03 -22.62
C ASP A 213 14.64 -25.15 -24.06
N GLY A 214 13.41 -24.73 -24.35
CA GLY A 214 12.92 -24.51 -25.71
C GLY A 214 13.18 -23.08 -26.16
N ALA A 215 14.22 -22.86 -26.97
CA ALA A 215 14.58 -21.64 -27.71
C ALA A 215 13.87 -20.35 -27.22
N GLU A 216 14.28 -19.81 -26.07
CA GLU A 216 13.82 -18.51 -25.60
C GLU A 216 14.34 -17.44 -26.56
N ARG A 217 13.43 -16.85 -27.33
CA ARG A 217 13.69 -15.58 -28.00
C ARG A 217 14.06 -14.61 -26.91
N THR A 218 15.33 -14.23 -26.84
CA THR A 218 15.82 -13.24 -25.83
C THR A 218 15.11 -11.90 -26.11
N VAL A 219 14.06 -11.64 -25.30
CA VAL A 219 13.33 -10.37 -25.37
C VAL A 219 14.26 -9.27 -24.89
N THR A 220 14.62 -8.34 -25.78
CA THR A 220 15.52 -7.24 -25.45
C THR A 220 14.84 -6.23 -24.52
N ASP A 221 15.61 -5.42 -23.80
CA ASP A 221 15.07 -4.33 -22.99
C ASP A 221 14.32 -3.29 -23.84
N ALA A 222 14.65 -3.15 -25.11
CA ALA A 222 13.92 -2.31 -26.05
C ALA A 222 12.52 -2.87 -26.34
N ASP A 223 12.38 -4.19 -26.50
CA ASP A 223 11.11 -4.85 -26.72
C ASP A 223 10.21 -4.75 -25.47
N ARG A 224 10.79 -4.94 -24.26
CA ARG A 224 10.08 -4.76 -22.97
C ARG A 224 9.54 -3.34 -22.85
N ARG A 225 10.36 -2.32 -23.15
CA ARG A 225 9.93 -0.91 -23.13
C ARG A 225 8.81 -0.67 -24.15
N ARG A 226 8.90 -1.25 -25.34
CA ARG A 226 7.88 -1.12 -26.38
C ARG A 226 6.56 -1.75 -25.94
N LEU A 227 6.59 -2.95 -25.32
CA LEU A 227 5.40 -3.64 -24.79
C LEU A 227 4.66 -2.82 -23.73
N VAL A 228 5.38 -2.09 -22.89
CA VAL A 228 4.79 -1.28 -21.81
C VAL A 228 4.39 0.10 -22.31
N TYR A 229 5.33 0.86 -22.86
CA TYR A 229 5.12 2.30 -23.12
C TYR A 229 4.35 2.59 -24.42
N ARG A 230 4.22 1.63 -25.35
CA ARG A 230 3.37 1.78 -26.54
C ARG A 230 1.97 1.18 -26.36
N ASN A 231 1.69 0.52 -25.26
CA ASN A 231 0.38 -0.06 -25.00
C ASN A 231 -0.54 0.98 -24.35
N HIS A 232 -1.53 1.45 -25.12
CA HIS A 232 -2.50 2.46 -24.67
C HIS A 232 -3.33 2.00 -23.46
N VAL A 233 -3.63 0.69 -23.33
CA VAL A 233 -4.37 0.14 -22.17
C VAL A 233 -3.56 0.29 -20.90
N ILE A 234 -2.24 0.05 -20.97
CA ILE A 234 -1.33 0.23 -19.83
C ILE A 234 -1.33 1.70 -19.37
N TRP A 235 -1.29 2.66 -20.32
CA TRP A 235 -1.37 4.09 -19.99
C TRP A 235 -2.72 4.48 -19.37
N LEU A 236 -3.84 4.00 -19.91
CA LEU A 236 -5.16 4.24 -19.35
C LEU A 236 -5.27 3.69 -17.92
N CYS A 237 -4.78 2.46 -17.71
CA CYS A 237 -4.72 1.86 -16.35
C CYS A 237 -3.79 2.63 -15.41
N ALA A 238 -2.65 3.14 -15.90
CA ALA A 238 -1.71 3.92 -15.11
C ALA A 238 -2.32 5.26 -14.66
N LEU A 239 -3.01 5.96 -15.58
CA LEU A 239 -3.74 7.20 -15.26
C LEU A 239 -4.90 6.92 -14.31
N ALA A 240 -5.68 5.86 -14.53
CA ALA A 240 -6.71 5.46 -13.59
C ALA A 240 -6.14 5.13 -12.20
N ASN A 241 -4.99 4.45 -12.15
CA ASN A 241 -4.29 4.13 -10.90
C ASN A 241 -3.88 5.38 -10.10
N PHE A 242 -3.47 6.44 -10.79
CA PHE A 242 -3.23 7.73 -10.15
C PHE A 242 -4.46 8.18 -9.35
N PHE A 243 -5.65 8.17 -9.94
CA PHE A 243 -6.88 8.58 -9.27
C PHE A 243 -7.33 7.61 -8.18
N VAL A 244 -7.14 6.29 -8.36
CA VAL A 244 -7.36 5.29 -7.30
C VAL A 244 -6.55 5.64 -6.06
N TYR A 245 -5.28 5.98 -6.24
CA TYR A 245 -4.38 6.32 -5.14
C TYR A 245 -4.67 7.69 -4.53
N VAL A 246 -5.13 8.69 -5.32
CA VAL A 246 -5.60 9.99 -4.78
C VAL A 246 -6.77 9.76 -3.82
N VAL A 247 -7.78 8.99 -4.21
CA VAL A 247 -8.93 8.68 -3.37
C VAL A 247 -8.49 7.93 -2.11
N ARG A 248 -7.70 6.86 -2.27
CA ARG A 248 -7.22 6.05 -1.17
C ARG A 248 -6.45 6.86 -0.13
N PHE A 249 -5.42 7.58 -0.56
CA PHE A 249 -4.60 8.39 0.33
C PHE A 249 -5.36 9.58 0.90
N GLY A 250 -6.28 10.17 0.13
CA GLY A 250 -7.16 11.22 0.62
C GLY A 250 -7.91 10.80 1.87
N PHE A 251 -8.52 9.61 1.88
CA PHE A 251 -9.21 9.09 3.06
C PHE A 251 -8.26 8.59 4.15
N LEU A 252 -7.16 7.93 3.81
CA LEU A 252 -6.25 7.36 4.80
C LEU A 252 -5.38 8.40 5.52
N ASP A 253 -4.89 9.38 4.79
CA ASP A 253 -3.93 10.34 5.34
C ASP A 253 -4.65 11.54 5.98
N TRP A 254 -5.80 11.97 5.45
CA TRP A 254 -6.59 13.08 5.98
C TRP A 254 -7.84 12.66 6.74
N GLY A 255 -8.16 11.37 6.76
CA GLY A 255 -9.36 10.82 7.38
C GLY A 255 -9.61 11.32 8.80
N PRO A 256 -8.69 11.12 9.76
CA PRO A 256 -8.87 11.59 11.12
C PRO A 256 -9.02 13.11 11.20
N THR A 257 -8.35 13.87 10.32
CA THR A 257 -8.41 15.34 10.29
C THR A 257 -9.76 15.85 9.81
N PHE A 258 -10.28 15.35 8.67
CA PHE A 258 -11.58 15.81 8.19
C PHE A 258 -12.75 15.30 9.07
N LEU A 259 -12.63 14.14 9.66
CA LEU A 259 -13.62 13.65 10.62
C LEU A 259 -13.71 14.57 11.85
N LYS A 260 -12.57 15.04 12.35
CA LYS A 260 -12.53 16.01 13.46
C LYS A 260 -12.99 17.39 13.04
N GLU A 261 -12.36 17.98 12.01
CA GLU A 261 -12.57 19.40 11.63
C GLU A 261 -13.91 19.65 10.92
N TYR A 262 -14.39 18.70 10.10
CA TYR A 262 -15.60 18.87 9.30
C TYR A 262 -16.82 18.22 9.91
N LYS A 263 -16.69 17.03 10.51
CA LYS A 263 -17.81 16.29 11.11
C LYS A 263 -17.88 16.43 12.63
N GLY A 264 -16.89 17.05 13.28
CA GLY A 264 -16.86 17.20 14.74
C GLY A 264 -16.69 15.87 15.51
N ILE A 265 -16.18 14.83 14.84
CA ILE A 265 -16.01 13.51 15.44
C ILE A 265 -14.65 13.46 16.15
N ASP A 266 -14.67 13.01 17.41
CA ASP A 266 -13.45 12.84 18.20
C ASP A 266 -12.40 11.96 17.48
N VAL A 267 -11.11 12.30 17.65
CA VAL A 267 -9.99 11.65 16.93
C VAL A 267 -9.95 10.15 17.20
N SER A 268 -10.25 9.72 18.42
CA SER A 268 -10.26 8.31 18.80
C SER A 268 -11.37 7.54 18.03
N LYS A 269 -12.59 8.10 17.98
CA LYS A 269 -13.69 7.51 17.19
C LYS A 269 -13.42 7.59 15.69
N GLY A 270 -12.87 8.70 15.23
CA GLY A 270 -12.45 8.89 13.82
C GLY A 270 -11.44 7.83 13.40
N GLY A 271 -10.45 7.53 14.23
CA GLY A 271 -9.49 6.46 13.99
C GLY A 271 -10.14 5.09 13.84
N LEU A 272 -11.13 4.75 14.69
CA LEU A 272 -11.89 3.51 14.57
C LEU A 272 -12.68 3.43 13.24
N MET A 273 -13.23 4.56 12.77
CA MET A 273 -13.91 4.62 11.48
C MET A 273 -12.96 4.35 10.31
N ILE A 274 -11.73 4.87 10.37
CA ILE A 274 -10.70 4.60 9.35
C ILE A 274 -10.19 3.14 9.45
N ILE A 275 -10.14 2.53 10.63
CA ILE A 275 -9.90 1.09 10.76
C ILE A 275 -10.99 0.29 10.05
N ALA A 276 -12.26 0.66 10.24
CA ALA A 276 -13.38 0.00 9.57
C ALA A 276 -13.28 0.13 8.03
N PHE A 277 -12.83 1.29 7.51
CA PHE A 277 -12.49 1.49 6.11
C PHE A 277 -11.42 0.49 5.63
N GLU A 278 -10.31 0.33 6.37
CA GLU A 278 -9.21 -0.60 6.01
C GLU A 278 -9.64 -2.07 6.09
N LEU A 279 -10.46 -2.47 7.07
CA LEU A 279 -10.95 -3.83 7.18
C LEU A 279 -11.95 -4.17 6.07
N ALA A 280 -12.84 -3.24 5.73
CA ALA A 280 -13.75 -3.40 4.60
C ALA A 280 -12.98 -3.53 3.28
N ALA A 281 -11.86 -2.85 3.14
CA ALA A 281 -10.97 -2.92 1.98
C ALA A 281 -10.40 -4.32 1.74
N VAL A 282 -10.05 -5.06 2.80
CA VAL A 282 -9.56 -6.46 2.67
C VAL A 282 -10.64 -7.34 2.05
N VAL A 283 -11.88 -7.23 2.55
CA VAL A 283 -13.03 -7.98 2.02
C VAL A 283 -13.32 -7.55 0.58
N GLY A 284 -13.28 -6.24 0.30
CA GLY A 284 -13.50 -5.67 -1.03
C GLY A 284 -12.49 -6.15 -2.06
N THR A 285 -11.22 -6.33 -1.68
CA THR A 285 -10.17 -6.88 -2.55
C THR A 285 -10.51 -8.31 -3.00
N ILE A 286 -10.92 -9.17 -2.06
CA ILE A 286 -11.31 -10.56 -2.34
C ILE A 286 -12.55 -10.59 -3.24
N PHE A 287 -13.54 -9.77 -2.91
CA PHE A 287 -14.79 -9.65 -3.67
C PHE A 287 -14.55 -9.17 -5.10
N ALA A 288 -13.67 -8.19 -5.30
CA ALA A 288 -13.31 -7.70 -6.63
C ALA A 288 -12.65 -8.80 -7.49
N GLY A 289 -11.76 -9.60 -6.90
CA GLY A 289 -11.17 -10.76 -7.58
C GLY A 289 -12.24 -11.77 -7.97
N TRP A 290 -13.12 -12.13 -7.05
CA TRP A 290 -14.21 -13.08 -7.30
C TRP A 290 -15.18 -12.61 -8.41
N ILE A 291 -15.59 -11.34 -8.40
CA ILE A 291 -16.42 -10.74 -9.45
C ILE A 291 -15.68 -10.77 -10.80
N THR A 292 -14.40 -10.43 -10.82
CA THR A 292 -13.60 -10.44 -12.04
C THR A 292 -13.63 -11.81 -12.72
N ASP A 293 -13.45 -12.87 -11.95
CA ASP A 293 -13.40 -14.23 -12.47
C ASP A 293 -14.79 -14.75 -12.88
N LYS A 294 -15.79 -14.53 -12.03
CA LYS A 294 -17.14 -15.11 -12.22
C LYS A 294 -18.03 -14.34 -13.19
N LEU A 295 -18.04 -12.99 -13.11
CA LEU A 295 -18.95 -12.15 -13.90
C LEU A 295 -18.29 -11.59 -15.17
N PHE A 296 -16.98 -11.31 -15.13
CA PHE A 296 -16.29 -10.65 -16.23
C PHE A 296 -15.25 -11.51 -16.95
N ALA A 297 -15.24 -12.84 -16.69
CA ALA A 297 -14.35 -13.78 -17.36
C ALA A 297 -12.87 -13.34 -17.36
N GLY A 298 -12.37 -12.88 -16.19
CA GLY A 298 -10.99 -12.42 -16.00
C GLY A 298 -10.69 -10.99 -16.46
N ARG A 299 -11.69 -10.24 -16.96
CA ARG A 299 -11.50 -8.85 -17.43
C ARG A 299 -11.52 -7.86 -16.26
N GLY A 300 -10.40 -7.74 -15.56
CA GLY A 300 -10.26 -6.93 -14.36
C GLY A 300 -10.63 -5.45 -14.54
N VAL A 301 -10.44 -4.88 -15.75
CA VAL A 301 -10.80 -3.48 -16.04
C VAL A 301 -12.30 -3.22 -15.81
N ARG A 302 -13.17 -4.15 -16.17
CA ARG A 302 -14.63 -4.00 -15.98
C ARG A 302 -14.98 -3.92 -14.49
N THR A 303 -14.38 -4.78 -13.68
CA THR A 303 -14.55 -4.73 -12.23
C THR A 303 -14.06 -3.38 -11.68
N CYS A 304 -12.93 -2.87 -12.18
CA CYS A 304 -12.40 -1.56 -11.76
C CYS A 304 -13.38 -0.42 -12.06
N VAL A 305 -14.10 -0.44 -13.21
CA VAL A 305 -15.13 0.57 -13.52
C VAL A 305 -16.22 0.59 -12.44
N PHE A 306 -16.81 -0.57 -12.14
CA PHE A 306 -17.88 -0.64 -11.12
C PHE A 306 -17.35 -0.28 -9.73
N CYS A 307 -16.17 -0.75 -9.39
CA CYS A 307 -15.55 -0.42 -8.10
C CYS A 307 -15.32 1.10 -7.95
N MET A 308 -14.79 1.77 -8.97
CA MET A 308 -14.58 3.22 -8.93
C MET A 308 -15.90 4.01 -8.88
N LEU A 309 -16.92 3.54 -9.61
CA LEU A 309 -18.25 4.15 -9.54
C LEU A 309 -18.80 4.09 -8.11
N PHE A 310 -18.84 2.91 -7.49
CA PHE A 310 -19.38 2.75 -6.17
C PHE A 310 -18.52 3.40 -5.08
N ALA A 311 -17.19 3.40 -5.23
CA ALA A 311 -16.30 4.16 -4.34
C ALA A 311 -16.61 5.66 -4.41
N GLY A 312 -16.80 6.20 -5.62
CA GLY A 312 -17.18 7.60 -5.84
C GLY A 312 -18.55 7.91 -5.24
N LEU A 313 -19.56 7.06 -5.44
CA LEU A 313 -20.89 7.24 -4.86
C LEU A 313 -20.87 7.20 -3.33
N CYS A 314 -20.11 6.29 -2.72
CA CYS A 314 -19.94 6.24 -1.27
C CYS A 314 -19.21 7.49 -0.74
N ALA A 315 -18.18 7.96 -1.43
CA ALA A 315 -17.45 9.18 -1.06
C ALA A 315 -18.35 10.44 -1.17
N LEU A 316 -19.14 10.54 -2.25
CA LEU A 316 -20.12 11.64 -2.42
C LEU A 316 -21.27 11.53 -1.42
N GLY A 317 -21.71 10.31 -1.11
CA GLY A 317 -22.70 10.08 -0.03
C GLY A 317 -22.18 10.53 1.32
N PHE A 318 -20.91 10.25 1.64
CA PHE A 318 -20.27 10.74 2.85
C PHE A 318 -20.17 12.28 2.87
N TRP A 319 -19.84 12.90 1.75
CA TRP A 319 -19.84 14.34 1.60
C TRP A 319 -21.23 14.95 1.85
N TYR A 320 -22.27 14.36 1.25
CA TYR A 320 -23.66 14.86 1.36
C TYR A 320 -24.26 14.68 2.77
N LEU A 321 -23.71 13.77 3.58
CA LEU A 321 -24.22 13.46 4.91
C LEU A 321 -24.14 14.71 5.81
N PRO A 322 -25.25 15.16 6.46
CA PRO A 322 -25.25 16.35 7.30
C PRO A 322 -24.34 16.20 8.52
N ASN A 323 -23.86 17.33 9.04
CA ASN A 323 -23.14 17.35 10.31
C ASN A 323 -24.11 16.97 11.43
N GLY A 324 -23.70 16.04 12.31
CA GLY A 324 -24.57 15.47 13.35
C GLY A 324 -25.34 14.22 12.93
N ALA A 325 -25.16 13.73 11.68
CA ALA A 325 -25.69 12.42 11.30
C ALA A 325 -25.15 11.31 12.21
N PRO A 326 -25.90 10.21 12.39
CA PRO A 326 -25.44 9.09 13.18
C PRO A 326 -24.09 8.54 12.70
N ILE A 327 -23.15 8.30 13.62
CA ILE A 327 -21.78 7.87 13.31
C ILE A 327 -21.78 6.59 12.46
N TRP A 328 -22.73 5.68 12.66
CA TRP A 328 -22.81 4.44 11.88
C TRP A 328 -23.05 4.69 10.39
N GLN A 329 -23.82 5.72 10.00
CA GLN A 329 -24.04 6.06 8.59
C GLN A 329 -22.74 6.55 7.94
N ALA A 330 -22.02 7.44 8.61
CA ALA A 330 -20.71 7.94 8.15
C ALA A 330 -19.71 6.78 8.06
N THR A 331 -19.69 5.88 9.05
CA THR A 331 -18.84 4.70 9.05
C THR A 331 -19.16 3.75 7.90
N LEU A 332 -20.44 3.49 7.63
CA LEU A 332 -20.88 2.62 6.54
C LEU A 332 -20.44 3.16 5.17
N LEU A 333 -20.57 4.46 4.94
CA LEU A 333 -20.13 5.10 3.69
C LEU A 333 -18.59 5.09 3.53
N LEU A 334 -17.86 5.27 4.62
CA LEU A 334 -16.40 5.12 4.62
C LEU A 334 -16.00 3.67 4.35
N MET A 335 -16.65 2.69 5.00
CA MET A 335 -16.44 1.26 4.74
C MET A 335 -16.74 0.92 3.28
N GLY A 336 -17.83 1.45 2.71
CA GLY A 336 -18.16 1.30 1.30
C GLY A 336 -17.06 1.86 0.39
N THR A 337 -16.55 3.06 0.69
CA THR A 337 -15.44 3.64 -0.06
C THR A 337 -14.20 2.76 0.02
N GLY A 338 -13.84 2.27 1.21
CA GLY A 338 -12.71 1.35 1.41
C GLY A 338 -12.89 0.03 0.66
N PHE A 339 -14.07 -0.58 0.80
CA PHE A 339 -14.41 -1.84 0.13
C PHE A 339 -14.22 -1.76 -1.39
N PHE A 340 -14.68 -0.69 -2.02
CA PHE A 340 -14.63 -0.56 -3.46
C PHE A 340 -13.29 -0.03 -3.98
N ILE A 341 -12.57 0.85 -3.26
CA ILE A 341 -11.34 1.45 -3.79
C ILE A 341 -10.15 0.47 -3.83
N TYR A 342 -10.12 -0.55 -2.97
CA TYR A 342 -9.04 -1.52 -2.94
C TYR A 342 -9.16 -2.60 -4.03
N GLY A 343 -10.35 -2.80 -4.60
CA GLY A 343 -10.54 -3.66 -5.76
C GLY A 343 -9.66 -3.26 -6.94
N PRO A 344 -9.80 -2.04 -7.47
CA PRO A 344 -8.93 -1.51 -8.52
C PRO A 344 -7.44 -1.56 -8.15
N GLN A 345 -7.08 -1.21 -6.94
CA GLN A 345 -5.69 -1.23 -6.48
C GLN A 345 -5.05 -2.63 -6.62
N ALA A 346 -5.78 -3.69 -6.32
CA ALA A 346 -5.30 -5.05 -6.46
C ALA A 346 -5.30 -5.54 -7.91
N LEU A 347 -6.37 -5.22 -8.67
CA LEU A 347 -6.56 -5.71 -10.02
C LEU A 347 -5.68 -5.02 -11.07
N ILE A 348 -5.33 -3.74 -10.89
CA ILE A 348 -4.52 -2.98 -11.86
C ILE A 348 -3.18 -3.66 -12.13
N GLY A 349 -2.51 -4.15 -11.10
CA GLY A 349 -1.24 -4.87 -11.26
C GLY A 349 -1.40 -6.14 -12.10
N ILE A 350 -2.50 -6.86 -11.92
CA ILE A 350 -2.83 -8.06 -12.69
C ILE A 350 -3.13 -7.68 -14.16
N VAL A 351 -3.95 -6.67 -14.38
CA VAL A 351 -4.28 -6.16 -15.72
C VAL A 351 -3.02 -5.70 -16.46
N ALA A 352 -2.16 -4.94 -15.79
CA ALA A 352 -0.90 -4.46 -16.37
C ALA A 352 0.02 -5.62 -16.78
N ALA A 353 0.15 -6.64 -15.92
CA ALA A 353 0.92 -7.83 -16.23
C ALA A 353 0.34 -8.61 -17.42
N GLN A 354 -0.99 -8.77 -17.46
CA GLN A 354 -1.68 -9.42 -18.59
C GLN A 354 -1.48 -8.69 -19.92
N GLN A 355 -1.46 -7.36 -19.91
CA GLN A 355 -1.27 -6.53 -21.10
C GLN A 355 0.19 -6.47 -21.58
N ALA A 356 1.14 -6.59 -20.66
CA ALA A 356 2.58 -6.50 -20.93
C ALA A 356 3.24 -7.84 -21.31
N THR A 357 2.54 -8.95 -21.22
CA THR A 357 3.05 -10.33 -21.27
C THR A 357 3.97 -10.66 -20.09
N ASN A 358 4.34 -11.94 -19.92
CA ASN A 358 5.25 -12.37 -18.85
C ASN A 358 6.62 -11.65 -18.91
N ASP A 359 7.08 -11.30 -20.13
CA ASP A 359 8.40 -10.73 -20.36
C ASP A 359 8.55 -9.28 -19.85
N ALA A 360 7.44 -8.54 -19.74
CA ALA A 360 7.45 -7.13 -19.32
C ALA A 360 6.51 -6.86 -18.12
N ALA A 361 5.95 -7.89 -17.49
CA ALA A 361 4.98 -7.76 -16.38
C ALA A 361 5.56 -6.97 -15.19
N ALA A 362 6.82 -7.20 -14.83
CA ALA A 362 7.49 -6.48 -13.74
C ALA A 362 7.66 -4.98 -14.07
N MET A 363 8.05 -4.66 -15.31
CA MET A 363 8.18 -3.28 -15.80
C MET A 363 6.82 -2.56 -15.80
N ALA A 364 5.74 -3.23 -16.26
CA ALA A 364 4.39 -2.67 -16.25
C ALA A 364 3.91 -2.39 -14.81
N ASN A 365 4.13 -3.32 -13.89
CA ASN A 365 3.80 -3.11 -12.47
C ASN A 365 4.62 -1.99 -11.82
N GLY A 366 5.89 -1.87 -12.18
CA GLY A 366 6.75 -0.76 -11.76
C GLY A 366 6.19 0.59 -12.23
N PHE A 367 5.76 0.68 -13.48
CA PHE A 367 5.13 1.88 -14.04
C PHE A 367 3.81 2.21 -13.33
N MET A 368 2.95 1.21 -13.07
CA MET A 368 1.74 1.40 -12.24
C MET A 368 2.10 1.96 -10.85
N GLY A 369 3.16 1.46 -10.24
CA GLY A 369 3.61 1.92 -8.92
C GLY A 369 4.05 3.39 -8.95
N ILE A 370 4.82 3.82 -9.93
CA ILE A 370 5.25 5.21 -10.10
C ILE A 370 4.03 6.14 -10.21
N MET A 371 3.07 5.81 -11.06
CA MET A 371 1.86 6.60 -11.24
C MET A 371 0.99 6.63 -9.98
N GLY A 372 0.90 5.51 -9.27
CA GLY A 372 0.20 5.44 -7.99
C GLY A 372 0.84 6.35 -6.92
N TYR A 373 2.16 6.36 -6.78
CA TYR A 373 2.82 7.23 -5.79
C TYR A 373 2.90 8.69 -6.23
N ALA A 374 2.91 9.01 -7.53
CA ALA A 374 2.74 10.39 -8.02
C ALA A 374 1.42 11.01 -7.53
N ALA A 375 0.40 10.21 -7.27
CA ALA A 375 -0.88 10.65 -6.70
C ALA A 375 -0.74 11.34 -5.33
N THR A 376 0.34 11.08 -4.57
CA THR A 376 0.59 11.74 -3.29
C THR A 376 0.79 13.24 -3.42
N THR A 377 1.12 13.75 -4.61
CA THR A 377 1.15 15.19 -4.89
C THR A 377 -0.24 15.81 -4.76
N VAL A 378 -1.26 15.16 -5.30
CA VAL A 378 -2.64 15.65 -5.19
C VAL A 378 -3.24 15.31 -3.83
N SER A 379 -3.07 14.09 -3.33
CA SER A 379 -3.63 13.68 -2.03
C SER A 379 -2.92 14.32 -0.84
N GLY A 380 -1.66 14.72 -0.96
CA GLY A 380 -0.93 15.44 0.08
C GLY A 380 -1.18 16.94 0.01
N VAL A 381 -0.32 17.66 -0.74
CA VAL A 381 -0.40 19.14 -0.82
C VAL A 381 -1.67 19.63 -1.50
N GLY A 382 -2.18 18.92 -2.53
CA GLY A 382 -3.40 19.34 -3.23
C GLY A 382 -4.61 19.39 -2.29
N ILE A 383 -4.89 18.31 -1.55
CA ILE A 383 -6.01 18.28 -0.58
C ILE A 383 -5.77 19.28 0.56
N ALA A 384 -4.53 19.46 1.02
CA ALA A 384 -4.18 20.45 2.04
C ALA A 384 -4.58 21.87 1.58
N LEU A 385 -4.22 22.26 0.35
CA LEU A 385 -4.54 23.56 -0.23
C LEU A 385 -6.05 23.74 -0.46
N ILE A 386 -6.71 22.72 -1.05
CA ILE A 386 -8.16 22.75 -1.25
C ILE A 386 -8.87 22.89 0.11
N SER A 387 -8.51 22.11 1.11
CA SER A 387 -9.15 22.16 2.43
C SER A 387 -8.89 23.48 3.17
N LYS A 388 -7.74 24.13 2.93
CA LYS A 388 -7.42 25.43 3.53
C LYS A 388 -8.17 26.59 2.89
N TYR A 389 -8.16 26.68 1.56
CA TYR A 389 -8.70 27.83 0.84
C TYR A 389 -10.18 27.68 0.48
N LEU A 390 -10.65 26.48 0.21
CA LEU A 390 -12.03 26.18 -0.22
C LEU A 390 -12.81 25.35 0.81
N GLY A 391 -12.15 24.93 1.89
CA GLY A 391 -12.76 24.14 2.96
C GLY A 391 -12.86 22.64 2.66
N TRP A 392 -13.20 21.88 3.69
CA TRP A 392 -13.34 20.42 3.61
C TRP A 392 -14.47 19.97 2.69
N ASN A 393 -15.51 20.80 2.52
CA ASN A 393 -16.59 20.55 1.58
C ASN A 393 -16.07 20.35 0.16
N ALA A 394 -15.24 21.28 -0.32
CA ALA A 394 -14.62 21.21 -1.64
C ALA A 394 -13.61 20.05 -1.74
N ALA A 395 -12.84 19.78 -0.67
CA ALA A 395 -11.87 18.69 -0.64
C ALA A 395 -12.54 17.31 -0.78
N LEU A 396 -13.61 17.05 -0.02
CA LEU A 396 -14.36 15.79 -0.08
C LEU A 396 -15.08 15.62 -1.42
N LEU A 397 -15.69 16.69 -1.96
CA LEU A 397 -16.29 16.69 -3.28
C LEU A 397 -15.23 16.36 -4.36
N SER A 398 -14.04 16.95 -4.26
CA SER A 398 -12.94 16.68 -5.18
C SER A 398 -12.51 15.20 -5.12
N ILE A 399 -12.42 14.60 -3.93
CA ILE A 399 -12.07 13.18 -3.79
C ILE A 399 -13.11 12.28 -4.49
N GLY A 400 -14.40 12.55 -4.30
CA GLY A 400 -15.48 11.85 -5.02
C GLY A 400 -15.39 12.04 -6.53
N GLY A 401 -15.10 13.27 -6.99
CA GLY A 401 -14.89 13.60 -8.40
C GLY A 401 -13.69 12.86 -9.01
N PHE A 402 -12.59 12.74 -8.28
CA PHE A 402 -11.40 11.97 -8.72
C PHE A 402 -11.72 10.49 -8.89
N ALA A 403 -12.58 9.91 -8.05
CA ALA A 403 -13.04 8.53 -8.26
C ALA A 403 -13.77 8.38 -9.59
N LEU A 404 -14.67 9.30 -9.93
CA LEU A 404 -15.40 9.29 -11.21
C LEU A 404 -14.48 9.53 -12.41
N ILE A 405 -13.47 10.39 -12.29
CA ILE A 405 -12.46 10.59 -13.35
C ILE A 405 -11.67 9.28 -13.57
N GLY A 406 -11.22 8.63 -12.50
CA GLY A 406 -10.55 7.33 -12.58
C GLY A 406 -11.42 6.27 -13.25
N MET A 407 -12.74 6.24 -12.96
CA MET A 407 -13.71 5.38 -13.65
C MET A 407 -13.73 5.63 -15.16
N VAL A 408 -13.71 6.89 -15.60
CA VAL A 408 -13.72 7.24 -17.04
C VAL A 408 -12.49 6.69 -17.75
N PHE A 409 -11.30 6.76 -17.15
CA PHE A 409 -10.10 6.14 -17.74
C PHE A 409 -10.25 4.61 -17.88
N PHE A 410 -10.85 3.93 -16.89
CA PHE A 410 -11.16 2.51 -17.02
C PHE A 410 -12.23 2.23 -18.07
N LEU A 411 -13.23 3.10 -18.27
CA LEU A 411 -14.22 2.96 -19.32
C LEU A 411 -13.59 2.98 -20.70
N PHE A 412 -12.59 3.82 -20.96
CA PHE A 412 -11.85 3.81 -22.23
C PHE A 412 -11.08 2.49 -22.45
N ALA A 413 -10.72 1.80 -21.36
CA ALA A 413 -10.09 0.48 -21.44
C ALA A 413 -11.06 -0.70 -21.30
N TRP A 414 -12.39 -0.49 -21.33
CA TRP A 414 -13.46 -1.49 -21.09
C TRP A 414 -13.31 -2.79 -21.88
N ASN A 415 -12.85 -2.68 -23.12
CA ASN A 415 -12.70 -3.81 -24.04
C ASN A 415 -11.32 -4.49 -23.95
N ALA A 416 -10.47 -4.07 -23.02
CA ALA A 416 -9.16 -4.69 -22.81
C ALA A 416 -9.32 -6.19 -22.53
N GLN A 417 -8.68 -7.01 -23.35
CA GLN A 417 -8.69 -8.47 -23.19
C GLN A 417 -7.50 -8.91 -22.35
N ALA A 418 -7.67 -10.00 -21.62
CA ALA A 418 -6.59 -10.66 -20.89
C ALA A 418 -5.74 -11.48 -21.87
N THR A 419 -4.95 -10.79 -22.70
CA THR A 419 -4.18 -11.43 -23.79
C THR A 419 -2.81 -11.95 -23.36
N GLY A 420 -2.33 -11.58 -22.16
CA GLY A 420 -0.96 -11.80 -21.70
C GLY A 420 -0.50 -13.24 -21.52
N TYR A 421 -1.40 -14.22 -21.57
CA TYR A 421 -1.06 -15.66 -21.47
C TYR A 421 -1.12 -16.41 -22.80
N LYS A 422 -1.56 -15.78 -23.88
CA LYS A 422 -1.41 -16.37 -25.20
C LYS A 422 0.01 -16.11 -25.68
N LYS A 423 0.82 -17.20 -25.87
CA LYS A 423 2.01 -17.14 -26.70
C LYS A 423 1.62 -16.40 -27.99
N ALA A 424 2.44 -15.42 -28.40
CA ALA A 424 2.29 -14.83 -29.71
C ALA A 424 2.23 -15.98 -30.70
N SER A 425 1.05 -16.25 -31.27
CA SER A 425 0.93 -17.10 -32.43
C SER A 425 1.75 -16.42 -33.52
N ALA A 426 2.64 -17.19 -34.09
CA ALA A 426 3.64 -16.84 -35.07
C ALA A 426 3.16 -15.88 -36.18
#